data_86813cbf873772fcebc22e75806e7dde
#
_entry.id   86813cbf873772fcebc22e75806e7dde
#
_cell.length_a   1.000
_cell.length_b   1.000
_cell.length_c   1.000
_cell.angle_alpha   90.00
_cell.angle_beta   90.00
_cell.angle_gamma   90.00
#
_symmetry.space_group_name_H-M   'P 1'
#
loop_
_entity.id
_entity.type
_entity.pdbx_description
1 polymer ?
#
loop_
_entity_poly.entity_id
_entity_poly.type
_entity_poly.pdbx_seq_one_letter_code
_entity_poly.pdbx_strand_id
1 'polypeptide(L)'
;SGRWRRGMSDRKITELAEQGRGSRGVPPERIEEMADWLDLQDRADVLFERAEQLEQAAIDDVIAAADVVCSTNSTAGSDPLDGHTFDMLVIDEATQATAPSCWIPMTHARRAVLVGDHKQLPPTILHREAAENGLQHTLFERLAKHHETDPDAPNALRSLLRTQYRMHETIMGFPNRAFYNDRLEADDTVRHHTLTDLGVTQQALPADVRGDILAPAAPLVFVDTSDLEAPEHQRAGSSSHENPREAEIVVRLATDLLEAGMAPEQMAVVSPYDDQVDRMDRALALDALEVDTVDGFQGREKEVVLVSLVRSNERGAIGFLNEPRRFNVAVTRARRKAVVVGDASTVAAGDVFDAFIRYAKTEGRTLQL
;
A
#
# COMPACT_ATOMS: atom_id res chain seq x y z
N SER A 1 -18.06 -29.52 30.19
CA SER A 1 -19.21 -29.10 31.01
C SER A 1 -19.48 -30.12 32.10
N GLY A 2 -19.50 -29.73 33.41
CA GLY A 2 -19.54 -30.60 34.58
C GLY A 2 -20.80 -31.44 34.83
N ARG A 3 -21.77 -31.52 33.89
CA ARG A 3 -23.04 -32.28 34.09
C ARG A 3 -22.83 -33.80 34.10
N TRP A 4 -21.87 -34.33 33.34
CA TRP A 4 -21.60 -35.77 33.30
C TRP A 4 -20.93 -36.31 34.57
N ARG A 5 -20.10 -35.48 35.25
CA ARG A 5 -19.41 -35.79 36.50
C ARG A 5 -20.34 -35.84 37.72
N ARG A 6 -21.60 -35.42 37.59
CA ARG A 6 -22.58 -35.30 38.69
C ARG A 6 -22.02 -34.68 39.99
N GLY A 7 -21.13 -33.70 39.84
CA GLY A 7 -20.47 -32.99 40.96
C GLY A 7 -19.43 -33.83 41.73
N MET A 8 -18.90 -34.89 41.11
CA MET A 8 -17.73 -35.61 41.61
C MET A 8 -16.47 -34.94 41.05
N SER A 9 -15.42 -34.88 41.88
CA SER A 9 -14.09 -34.48 41.42
C SER A 9 -13.39 -35.62 40.71
N ASP A 10 -12.41 -35.32 39.85
CA ASP A 10 -11.65 -36.32 39.10
C ASP A 10 -11.00 -37.34 40.03
N ARG A 11 -10.32 -36.88 41.10
CA ARG A 11 -9.78 -37.73 42.17
C ARG A 11 -10.85 -38.68 42.73
N LYS A 12 -12.08 -38.21 42.96
CA LYS A 12 -13.17 -39.06 43.49
C LYS A 12 -13.67 -40.09 42.52
N ILE A 13 -13.69 -39.77 41.22
CA ILE A 13 -14.04 -40.72 40.17
C ILE A 13 -13.00 -41.85 40.10
N THR A 14 -11.72 -41.48 40.07
CA THR A 14 -10.60 -42.45 40.07
C THR A 14 -10.62 -43.36 41.29
N GLU A 15 -10.76 -42.82 42.51
CA GLU A 15 -10.86 -43.60 43.75
C GLU A 15 -12.04 -44.58 43.74
N LEU A 16 -13.18 -44.18 43.19
CA LEU A 16 -14.38 -45.05 43.11
C LEU A 16 -14.22 -46.15 42.03
N ALA A 17 -13.58 -45.84 40.91
CA ALA A 17 -13.26 -46.81 39.89
C ALA A 17 -12.31 -47.91 40.44
N GLU A 18 -11.22 -47.52 41.11
CA GLU A 18 -10.27 -48.44 41.77
C GLU A 18 -10.97 -49.36 42.80
N GLN A 19 -12.00 -48.85 43.46
CA GLN A 19 -12.78 -49.60 44.44
C GLN A 19 -13.94 -50.45 43.86
N GLY A 20 -14.18 -50.33 42.55
CA GLY A 20 -15.33 -51.00 41.90
C GLY A 20 -16.69 -50.51 42.44
N ARG A 21 -16.81 -49.24 42.86
CA ARG A 21 -17.99 -48.71 43.57
C ARG A 21 -18.70 -47.62 42.79
N GLY A 22 -20.03 -47.67 42.79
CA GLY A 22 -20.87 -46.58 42.31
C GLY A 22 -21.06 -45.48 43.35
N SER A 23 -21.46 -44.28 42.95
CA SER A 23 -21.76 -43.13 43.81
C SER A 23 -22.76 -42.18 43.17
N ARG A 24 -23.58 -41.49 43.99
CA ARG A 24 -24.55 -40.47 43.55
C ARG A 24 -25.50 -40.93 42.44
N GLY A 25 -25.93 -42.21 42.50
CA GLY A 25 -26.83 -42.82 41.52
C GLY A 25 -26.16 -43.14 40.18
N VAL A 26 -24.80 -43.21 40.16
CA VAL A 26 -24.00 -43.68 39.04
C VAL A 26 -23.53 -45.09 39.34
N PRO A 27 -23.79 -46.11 38.51
CA PRO A 27 -23.35 -47.49 38.73
C PRO A 27 -21.84 -47.63 38.53
N PRO A 28 -21.20 -48.71 39.08
CA PRO A 28 -19.76 -48.91 39.02
C PRO A 28 -19.19 -48.86 37.58
N GLU A 29 -19.85 -49.55 36.65
CA GLU A 29 -19.40 -49.61 35.25
C GLU A 29 -19.30 -48.23 34.62
N ARG A 30 -20.23 -47.34 35.00
CA ARG A 30 -20.22 -45.94 34.50
C ARG A 30 -19.16 -45.10 35.17
N ILE A 31 -18.79 -45.42 36.41
CA ILE A 31 -17.65 -44.76 37.10
C ILE A 31 -16.33 -45.16 36.43
N GLU A 32 -16.20 -46.43 36.04
CA GLU A 32 -15.04 -46.95 35.31
C GLU A 32 -14.88 -46.26 33.94
N GLU A 33 -15.96 -46.18 33.14
CA GLU A 33 -15.95 -45.42 31.90
C GLU A 33 -15.56 -43.94 32.10
N MET A 34 -15.97 -43.32 33.20
CA MET A 34 -15.60 -41.94 33.53
C MET A 34 -14.13 -41.83 33.89
N ALA A 35 -13.54 -42.81 34.59
CA ALA A 35 -12.13 -42.86 34.93
C ALA A 35 -11.29 -43.09 33.67
N ASP A 36 -11.67 -44.02 32.81
CA ASP A 36 -11.02 -44.24 31.50
C ASP A 36 -11.01 -42.98 30.64
N TRP A 37 -12.15 -42.25 30.63
CA TRP A 37 -12.22 -40.99 29.89
C TRP A 37 -11.28 -39.93 30.47
N LEU A 38 -11.13 -39.84 31.81
CA LEU A 38 -10.16 -38.92 32.46
C LEU A 38 -8.73 -39.31 32.09
N ASP A 39 -8.36 -40.59 32.13
CA ASP A 39 -7.03 -41.05 31.71
C ASP A 39 -6.73 -40.69 30.24
N LEU A 40 -7.71 -40.89 29.35
CA LEU A 40 -7.60 -40.53 27.96
C LEU A 40 -7.45 -39.01 27.77
N GLN A 41 -8.17 -38.20 28.56
CA GLN A 41 -8.04 -36.75 28.53
C GLN A 41 -6.65 -36.31 29.00
N ASP A 42 -6.18 -36.82 30.14
CA ASP A 42 -4.87 -36.51 30.67
C ASP A 42 -3.74 -36.87 29.67
N ARG A 43 -3.87 -38.02 29.02
CA ARG A 43 -2.94 -38.47 27.98
C ARG A 43 -3.01 -37.55 26.74
N ALA A 44 -4.21 -37.12 26.34
CA ALA A 44 -4.38 -36.18 25.26
C ALA A 44 -3.74 -34.84 25.59
N ASP A 45 -3.96 -34.31 26.79
CA ASP A 45 -3.38 -33.03 27.24
C ASP A 45 -1.82 -33.08 27.23
N VAL A 46 -1.23 -34.18 27.72
CA VAL A 46 0.23 -34.40 27.64
C VAL A 46 0.74 -34.43 26.19
N LEU A 47 -0.02 -35.06 25.29
CA LEU A 47 0.36 -35.09 23.86
C LEU A 47 0.23 -33.74 23.21
N PHE A 48 -0.79 -32.95 23.54
CA PHE A 48 -0.93 -31.57 23.05
C PHE A 48 0.22 -30.68 23.56
N GLU A 49 0.52 -30.72 24.85
CA GLU A 49 1.67 -29.97 25.42
C GLU A 49 2.98 -30.37 24.71
N ARG A 50 3.16 -31.66 24.44
CA ARG A 50 4.36 -32.14 23.72
C ARG A 50 4.38 -31.68 22.27
N ALA A 51 3.25 -31.65 21.59
CA ALA A 51 3.13 -31.14 20.21
C ALA A 51 3.48 -29.65 20.16
N GLU A 52 2.94 -28.83 21.07
CA GLU A 52 3.26 -27.41 21.18
C GLU A 52 4.75 -27.16 21.43
N GLN A 53 5.37 -27.95 22.33
CA GLN A 53 6.81 -27.86 22.57
C GLN A 53 7.66 -28.20 21.34
N LEU A 54 7.26 -29.22 20.57
CA LEU A 54 7.96 -29.59 19.34
C LEU A 54 7.77 -28.55 18.23
N GLU A 55 6.59 -27.99 18.13
CA GLU A 55 6.31 -26.92 17.18
C GLU A 55 7.17 -25.69 17.49
N GLN A 56 7.20 -25.25 18.76
CA GLN A 56 8.01 -24.12 19.18
C GLN A 56 9.51 -24.38 18.93
N ALA A 57 10.00 -25.55 19.28
CA ALA A 57 11.40 -25.92 19.02
C ALA A 57 11.74 -25.91 17.52
N ALA A 58 10.81 -26.35 16.66
CA ALA A 58 10.99 -26.33 15.22
C ALA A 58 11.02 -24.88 14.68
N ILE A 59 10.17 -23.98 15.21
CA ILE A 59 10.19 -22.56 14.88
C ILE A 59 11.52 -21.94 15.28
N ASP A 60 11.99 -22.16 16.51
CA ASP A 60 13.25 -21.64 17.02
C ASP A 60 14.45 -22.12 16.17
N ASP A 61 14.46 -23.42 15.79
CA ASP A 61 15.51 -23.98 14.92
C ASP A 61 15.51 -23.32 13.54
N VAL A 62 14.35 -23.07 12.95
CA VAL A 62 14.23 -22.39 11.64
C VAL A 62 14.71 -20.96 11.73
N ILE A 63 14.32 -20.21 12.75
CA ILE A 63 14.73 -18.82 12.95
C ILE A 63 16.24 -18.75 13.20
N ALA A 64 16.78 -19.64 14.02
CA ALA A 64 18.21 -19.69 14.34
C ALA A 64 19.08 -20.06 13.13
N ALA A 65 18.56 -20.83 12.18
CA ALA A 65 19.24 -21.22 10.96
C ALA A 65 19.08 -20.19 9.81
N ALA A 66 18.17 -19.23 9.93
CA ALA A 66 17.91 -18.26 8.90
C ALA A 66 18.93 -17.11 8.90
N ASP A 67 19.48 -16.76 7.74
CA ASP A 67 20.32 -15.57 7.56
C ASP A 67 19.49 -14.28 7.60
N VAL A 68 18.23 -14.33 7.14
CA VAL A 68 17.29 -13.22 7.10
C VAL A 68 15.90 -13.68 7.53
N VAL A 69 15.28 -12.92 8.43
CA VAL A 69 13.89 -13.12 8.86
C VAL A 69 13.06 -11.92 8.44
N CYS A 70 11.98 -12.16 7.71
CA CYS A 70 11.05 -11.14 7.26
C CYS A 70 9.72 -11.26 8.02
N SER A 71 9.26 -10.13 8.57
CA SER A 71 7.97 -10.06 9.26
C SER A 71 7.35 -8.67 9.14
N THR A 72 6.08 -8.53 9.50
CA THR A 72 5.52 -7.20 9.75
C THR A 72 6.03 -6.65 11.08
N ASN A 73 5.98 -5.31 11.25
CA ASN A 73 6.35 -4.68 12.52
C ASN A 73 5.58 -5.27 13.71
N SER A 74 4.29 -5.57 13.54
CA SER A 74 3.45 -6.16 14.58
C SER A 74 3.86 -7.60 14.91
N THR A 75 4.15 -8.40 13.90
CA THR A 75 4.60 -9.79 14.08
C THR A 75 5.95 -9.87 14.78
N ALA A 76 6.80 -8.87 14.59
CA ALA A 76 8.09 -8.79 15.29
C ALA A 76 7.95 -8.71 16.83
N GLY A 77 6.78 -8.30 17.35
CA GLY A 77 6.48 -8.28 18.78
C GLY A 77 5.67 -9.49 19.26
N SER A 78 5.62 -10.58 18.50
CA SER A 78 4.87 -11.78 18.85
C SER A 78 5.78 -12.96 19.19
N ASP A 79 5.20 -13.97 19.85
CA ASP A 79 5.88 -15.15 20.40
C ASP A 79 6.97 -15.81 19.52
N PRO A 80 6.77 -15.96 18.19
CA PRO A 80 7.80 -16.60 17.37
C PRO A 80 9.14 -15.89 17.34
N LEU A 81 9.18 -14.57 17.60
CA LEU A 81 10.40 -13.77 17.61
C LEU A 81 10.85 -13.34 19.01
N ASP A 82 10.09 -13.70 20.05
CA ASP A 82 10.43 -13.35 21.42
C ASP A 82 11.77 -13.98 21.83
N GLY A 83 12.63 -13.21 22.47
CA GLY A 83 13.97 -13.64 22.89
C GLY A 83 15.03 -13.70 21.78
N HIS A 84 14.65 -13.60 20.49
CA HIS A 84 15.62 -13.53 19.41
C HIS A 84 16.20 -12.12 19.25
N THR A 85 17.48 -12.03 18.93
CA THR A 85 18.19 -10.77 18.65
C THR A 85 18.94 -10.86 17.34
N PHE A 86 18.90 -9.76 16.57
CA PHE A 86 19.50 -9.67 15.25
C PHE A 86 20.61 -8.63 15.22
N ASP A 87 21.61 -8.82 14.36
CA ASP A 87 22.70 -7.86 14.18
C ASP A 87 22.22 -6.55 13.55
N MET A 88 21.23 -6.64 12.69
CA MET A 88 20.68 -5.52 11.95
C MET A 88 19.17 -5.70 11.71
N LEU A 89 18.44 -4.61 11.91
CA LEU A 89 17.05 -4.44 11.50
C LEU A 89 17.00 -3.56 10.26
N VAL A 90 16.17 -3.93 9.28
CA VAL A 90 15.78 -3.07 8.16
C VAL A 90 14.28 -2.90 8.21
N ILE A 91 13.80 -1.67 8.35
CA ILE A 91 12.37 -1.34 8.24
C ILE A 91 12.17 -0.67 6.89
N ASP A 92 11.56 -1.40 5.98
CA ASP A 92 11.14 -0.87 4.69
C ASP A 92 9.82 -0.12 4.81
N GLU A 93 9.61 0.88 3.94
CA GLU A 93 8.45 1.80 3.99
C GLU A 93 8.26 2.44 5.39
N ALA A 94 9.36 2.77 6.07
CA ALA A 94 9.34 3.32 7.42
C ALA A 94 8.60 4.67 7.52
N THR A 95 8.36 5.34 6.41
CA THR A 95 7.54 6.56 6.31
C THR A 95 6.04 6.31 6.36
N GLN A 96 5.61 5.06 6.18
CA GLN A 96 4.21 4.62 6.31
C GLN A 96 3.93 3.97 7.68
N ALA A 97 4.94 3.81 8.52
CA ALA A 97 4.82 3.23 9.84
C ALA A 97 4.78 4.32 10.93
N THR A 98 3.84 4.19 11.87
CA THR A 98 3.84 5.07 13.05
C THR A 98 5.08 4.83 13.91
N ALA A 99 5.55 5.83 14.65
CA ALA A 99 6.72 5.68 15.52
C ALA A 99 6.60 4.51 16.52
N PRO A 100 5.46 4.30 17.21
CA PRO A 100 5.29 3.12 18.07
C PRO A 100 5.43 1.79 17.31
N SER A 101 4.91 1.69 16.10
CA SER A 101 5.05 0.49 15.27
C SER A 101 6.52 0.17 14.94
N CYS A 102 7.33 1.21 14.64
CA CYS A 102 8.75 1.01 14.38
C CYS A 102 9.53 0.56 15.64
N TRP A 103 9.12 0.97 16.83
CA TRP A 103 9.81 0.58 18.07
C TRP A 103 9.69 -0.90 18.39
N ILE A 104 8.61 -1.57 17.95
CA ILE A 104 8.42 -3.01 18.19
C ILE A 104 9.64 -3.81 17.67
N PRO A 105 9.95 -3.82 16.36
CA PRO A 105 11.11 -4.57 15.87
C PRO A 105 12.45 -4.00 16.33
N MET A 106 12.54 -2.72 16.70
CA MET A 106 13.78 -2.11 17.19
C MET A 106 14.27 -2.71 18.50
N THR A 107 13.40 -3.33 19.28
CA THR A 107 13.79 -4.02 20.53
C THR A 107 14.63 -5.28 20.28
N HIS A 108 14.58 -5.83 19.07
CA HIS A 108 15.24 -7.07 18.67
C HIS A 108 16.59 -6.86 17.96
N ALA A 109 17.07 -5.62 17.77
CA ALA A 109 18.30 -5.38 17.04
C ALA A 109 19.16 -4.26 17.66
N ARG A 110 20.48 -4.36 17.48
CA ARG A 110 21.43 -3.35 17.95
C ARG A 110 21.60 -2.18 17.01
N ARG A 111 21.30 -2.37 15.73
CA ARG A 111 21.39 -1.37 14.66
C ARG A 111 20.13 -1.44 13.82
N ALA A 112 19.65 -0.29 13.37
CA ALA A 112 18.49 -0.20 12.50
C ALA A 112 18.79 0.67 11.29
N VAL A 113 18.28 0.23 10.12
CA VAL A 113 18.21 1.00 8.89
C VAL A 113 16.74 1.24 8.59
N LEU A 114 16.35 2.50 8.48
CA LEU A 114 15.01 2.89 8.08
C LEU A 114 15.04 3.28 6.61
N VAL A 115 14.28 2.56 5.78
CA VAL A 115 14.13 2.83 4.35
C VAL A 115 12.74 3.42 4.12
N GLY A 116 12.64 4.44 3.28
CA GLY A 116 11.37 5.09 3.00
C GLY A 116 11.52 6.44 2.32
N ASP A 117 10.40 7.00 1.93
CA ASP A 117 10.35 8.28 1.23
C ASP A 117 9.32 9.23 1.88
N HIS A 118 9.80 10.20 2.64
CA HIS A 118 8.95 11.19 3.33
C HIS A 118 8.29 12.21 2.37
N LYS A 119 8.58 12.13 1.07
CA LYS A 119 7.89 12.87 0.01
C LYS A 119 6.73 12.09 -0.59
N GLN A 120 6.50 10.86 -0.13
CA GLN A 120 5.31 10.05 -0.39
C GLN A 120 4.37 10.09 0.82
N LEU A 121 3.25 9.35 0.75
CA LEU A 121 2.19 9.42 1.76
C LEU A 121 2.66 8.95 3.15
N PRO A 122 2.20 9.64 4.22
CA PRO A 122 2.42 9.21 5.60
C PRO A 122 1.48 8.06 5.98
N PRO A 123 1.63 7.47 7.19
CA PRO A 123 0.69 6.47 7.67
C PRO A 123 -0.74 7.01 7.76
N THR A 124 -1.71 6.18 7.39
CA THR A 124 -3.12 6.53 7.55
C THR A 124 -3.52 6.46 9.02
N ILE A 125 -3.93 7.59 9.60
CA ILE A 125 -4.41 7.69 10.98
C ILE A 125 -5.90 7.98 10.97
N LEU A 126 -6.71 7.00 11.37
CA LEU A 126 -8.17 7.11 11.35
C LEU A 126 -8.70 8.08 12.42
N HIS A 127 -8.02 8.19 13.56
CA HIS A 127 -8.45 9.05 14.65
C HIS A 127 -7.82 10.44 14.54
N ARG A 128 -8.63 11.44 14.19
CA ARG A 128 -8.16 12.80 13.91
C ARG A 128 -7.36 13.43 15.05
N GLU A 129 -7.84 13.31 16.29
CA GLU A 129 -7.14 13.86 17.46
C GLU A 129 -5.76 13.20 17.67
N ALA A 130 -5.63 11.88 17.40
CA ALA A 130 -4.36 11.19 17.48
C ALA A 130 -3.38 11.68 16.40
N ALA A 131 -3.87 11.98 15.20
CA ALA A 131 -3.06 12.58 14.13
C ALA A 131 -2.58 13.98 14.52
N GLU A 132 -3.46 14.85 15.02
CA GLU A 132 -3.16 16.20 15.48
C GLU A 132 -2.19 16.21 16.67
N ASN A 133 -2.27 15.20 17.56
CA ASN A 133 -1.34 14.98 18.67
C ASN A 133 0.02 14.37 18.24
N GLY A 134 0.27 14.23 16.93
CA GLY A 134 1.57 13.91 16.38
C GLY A 134 1.80 12.44 16.00
N LEU A 135 0.78 11.56 16.08
CA LEU A 135 0.91 10.15 15.66
C LEU A 135 1.22 10.03 14.16
N GLN A 136 0.83 11.03 13.35
CA GLN A 136 1.14 11.11 11.92
C GLN A 136 2.62 11.40 11.62
N HIS A 137 3.38 11.92 12.60
CA HIS A 137 4.81 12.19 12.43
C HIS A 137 5.62 10.93 12.66
N THR A 138 6.10 10.36 11.58
CA THR A 138 6.84 9.09 11.62
C THR A 138 8.20 9.21 12.29
N LEU A 139 8.73 8.09 12.78
CA LEU A 139 10.10 8.05 13.31
C LEU A 139 11.11 8.46 12.22
N PHE A 140 10.88 8.01 10.98
CA PHE A 140 11.71 8.36 9.83
C PHE A 140 11.78 9.88 9.63
N GLU A 141 10.63 10.57 9.55
CA GLU A 141 10.59 12.03 9.35
C GLU A 141 11.27 12.78 10.49
N ARG A 142 11.07 12.34 11.73
CA ARG A 142 11.69 12.95 12.92
C ARG A 142 13.21 12.82 12.88
N LEU A 143 13.73 11.64 12.54
CA LEU A 143 15.16 11.42 12.41
C LEU A 143 15.75 12.15 11.21
N ALA A 144 15.05 12.16 10.06
CA ALA A 144 15.47 12.88 8.86
C ALA A 144 15.61 14.38 9.10
N LYS A 145 14.70 14.99 9.87
CA LYS A 145 14.77 16.41 10.28
C LYS A 145 15.89 16.68 11.30
N HIS A 146 16.10 15.75 12.24
CA HIS A 146 17.12 15.92 13.26
C HIS A 146 18.54 15.81 12.67
N HIS A 147 18.72 15.08 11.60
CA HIS A 147 19.98 14.87 10.91
C HIS A 147 19.98 15.56 9.53
N GLU A 148 19.62 16.86 9.49
CA GLU A 148 19.68 17.71 8.26
C GLU A 148 21.11 18.02 7.80
N THR A 149 22.06 17.14 8.06
CA THR A 149 23.39 17.23 7.46
C THR A 149 23.34 16.86 5.99
N ASP A 150 24.31 17.38 5.22
CA ASP A 150 24.46 16.97 3.82
C ASP A 150 24.45 15.43 3.72
N PRO A 151 23.49 14.82 3.01
CA PRO A 151 23.41 13.37 2.90
C PRO A 151 24.57 12.73 2.16
N ASP A 152 25.42 13.55 1.53
CA ASP A 152 26.66 13.13 0.86
C ASP A 152 27.89 13.24 1.77
N ALA A 153 27.73 13.71 3.02
CA ALA A 153 28.83 13.78 3.96
C ALA A 153 29.33 12.39 4.36
N PRO A 154 30.63 12.16 4.56
CA PRO A 154 31.20 10.83 4.81
C PRO A 154 30.64 10.08 6.03
N ASN A 155 30.05 10.79 6.99
CA ASN A 155 29.45 10.25 8.20
C ASN A 155 27.96 10.59 8.32
N ALA A 156 27.29 10.87 7.21
CA ALA A 156 25.87 11.15 7.22
C ALA A 156 25.10 9.90 7.68
N LEU A 157 24.19 10.09 8.64
CA LEU A 157 23.23 9.04 9.06
C LEU A 157 22.07 8.90 8.07
N ARG A 158 22.02 9.77 7.06
CA ARG A 158 21.00 9.81 6.01
C ARG A 158 21.67 9.73 4.66
N SER A 159 21.13 8.88 3.77
CA SER A 159 21.55 8.78 2.37
C SER A 159 20.34 8.90 1.45
N LEU A 160 20.50 9.51 0.29
CA LEU A 160 19.51 9.57 -0.77
C LEU A 160 19.88 8.57 -1.87
N LEU A 161 19.00 7.63 -2.16
CA LEU A 161 19.11 6.78 -3.34
C LEU A 161 18.74 7.63 -4.57
N ARG A 162 19.72 7.96 -5.39
CA ARG A 162 19.56 8.91 -6.51
C ARG A 162 19.12 8.22 -7.80
N THR A 163 19.70 7.06 -8.10
CA THR A 163 19.40 6.35 -9.34
C THR A 163 18.09 5.56 -9.16
N GLN A 164 17.12 5.84 -10.01
CA GLN A 164 15.85 5.14 -10.06
C GLN A 164 15.77 4.26 -11.32
N TYR A 165 15.09 3.11 -11.19
CA TYR A 165 14.98 2.06 -12.20
C TYR A 165 13.55 1.79 -12.66
N ARG A 166 12.66 2.77 -12.51
CA ARG A 166 11.22 2.63 -12.79
C ARG A 166 10.77 3.50 -13.94
N MET A 167 10.91 4.82 -13.78
CA MET A 167 10.24 5.81 -14.60
C MET A 167 11.06 6.22 -15.82
N HIS A 168 10.37 6.46 -16.94
CA HIS A 168 10.91 7.29 -18.02
C HIS A 168 11.36 8.64 -17.47
N GLU A 169 12.47 9.21 -18.00
CA GLU A 169 13.06 10.45 -17.48
C GLU A 169 12.08 11.62 -17.48
N THR A 170 11.20 11.74 -18.48
CA THR A 170 10.19 12.81 -18.53
C THR A 170 9.15 12.66 -17.40
N ILE A 171 8.77 11.44 -17.03
CA ILE A 171 7.86 11.20 -15.90
C ILE A 171 8.58 11.57 -14.60
N MET A 172 9.81 11.08 -14.41
CA MET A 172 10.63 11.34 -13.22
C MET A 172 10.93 12.83 -13.05
N GLY A 173 11.11 13.57 -14.13
CA GLY A 173 11.57 14.95 -14.09
C GLY A 173 10.64 15.90 -13.30
N PHE A 174 9.32 15.67 -13.34
CA PHE A 174 8.39 16.45 -12.51
C PHE A 174 8.61 16.22 -11.01
N PRO A 175 8.47 14.99 -10.46
CA PRO A 175 8.73 14.75 -9.06
C PRO A 175 10.16 15.15 -8.65
N ASN A 176 11.15 14.96 -9.51
CA ASN A 176 12.52 15.34 -9.24
C ASN A 176 12.66 16.84 -8.93
N ARG A 177 12.06 17.70 -9.74
CA ARG A 177 12.04 19.18 -9.53
C ARG A 177 11.19 19.56 -8.31
N ALA A 178 9.98 18.98 -8.20
CA ALA A 178 9.02 19.40 -7.18
C ALA A 178 9.35 18.92 -5.77
N PHE A 179 9.96 17.72 -5.62
CA PHE A 179 10.10 17.04 -4.32
C PHE A 179 11.54 16.67 -3.96
N TYR A 180 12.44 16.47 -4.95
CA TYR A 180 13.77 15.90 -4.70
C TYR A 180 14.93 16.83 -5.10
N ASN A 181 14.65 18.12 -5.36
CA ASN A 181 15.65 19.16 -5.64
C ASN A 181 16.60 18.80 -6.82
N ASP A 182 16.05 18.21 -7.88
CA ASP A 182 16.77 17.77 -9.08
C ASP A 182 17.92 16.77 -8.80
N ARG A 183 17.77 15.92 -7.76
CA ARG A 183 18.81 14.99 -7.32
C ARG A 183 18.63 13.56 -7.81
N LEU A 184 17.49 13.24 -8.44
CA LEU A 184 17.23 11.92 -9.00
C LEU A 184 17.79 11.80 -10.42
N GLU A 185 18.24 10.59 -10.75
CA GLU A 185 18.74 10.24 -12.06
C GLU A 185 18.05 8.96 -12.54
N ALA A 186 17.59 8.95 -13.79
CA ALA A 186 17.05 7.73 -14.39
C ALA A 186 18.17 6.86 -14.91
N ASP A 187 18.16 5.58 -14.53
CA ASP A 187 19.08 4.60 -15.10
C ASP A 187 18.89 4.47 -16.62
N ASP A 188 19.95 4.16 -17.34
CA ASP A 188 19.92 4.06 -18.80
C ASP A 188 18.93 2.98 -19.30
N THR A 189 18.63 1.95 -18.49
CA THR A 189 17.67 0.89 -18.84
C THR A 189 16.22 1.34 -18.87
N VAL A 190 15.88 2.46 -18.18
CA VAL A 190 14.51 2.98 -18.08
C VAL A 190 14.36 4.39 -18.61
N ARG A 191 15.45 5.11 -18.79
CA ARG A 191 15.46 6.53 -19.16
C ARG A 191 14.57 6.86 -20.36
N HIS A 192 14.59 6.02 -21.37
CA HIS A 192 13.95 6.25 -22.67
C HIS A 192 12.95 5.15 -23.06
N HIS A 193 12.58 4.26 -22.13
CA HIS A 193 11.63 3.20 -22.44
C HIS A 193 10.23 3.78 -22.72
N THR A 194 9.54 3.24 -23.72
CA THR A 194 8.24 3.75 -24.19
C THR A 194 7.23 2.62 -24.36
N LEU A 195 5.98 2.96 -24.72
CA LEU A 195 4.97 1.95 -25.04
C LEU A 195 5.32 1.15 -26.30
N THR A 196 6.18 1.68 -27.17
CA THR A 196 6.64 0.97 -28.37
C THR A 196 7.39 -0.31 -28.03
N ASP A 197 8.12 -0.32 -26.92
CA ASP A 197 8.86 -1.52 -26.44
C ASP A 197 7.91 -2.64 -25.99
N LEU A 198 6.63 -2.31 -25.74
CA LEU A 198 5.57 -3.25 -25.41
C LEU A 198 4.70 -3.61 -26.62
N GLY A 199 5.07 -3.14 -27.83
CA GLY A 199 4.35 -3.41 -29.05
C GLY A 199 3.19 -2.44 -29.36
N VAL A 200 2.94 -1.45 -28.51
CA VAL A 200 1.94 -0.41 -28.79
C VAL A 200 2.50 0.60 -29.76
N THR A 201 1.92 0.71 -30.95
CA THR A 201 2.35 1.64 -31.99
C THR A 201 1.35 2.75 -32.20
N GLN A 202 1.76 3.89 -32.76
CA GLN A 202 0.86 5.00 -33.07
C GLN A 202 -0.27 4.58 -34.02
N GLN A 203 -0.01 3.64 -34.93
CA GLN A 203 -0.99 3.13 -35.88
C GLN A 203 -2.10 2.28 -35.25
N ALA A 204 -1.83 1.69 -34.08
CA ALA A 204 -2.80 0.90 -33.32
C ALA A 204 -3.75 1.78 -32.49
N LEU A 205 -3.41 3.06 -32.31
CA LEU A 205 -4.19 4.02 -31.53
C LEU A 205 -5.23 4.75 -32.40
N PRO A 206 -6.28 5.34 -31.80
CA PRO A 206 -7.26 6.15 -32.52
C PRO A 206 -6.63 7.27 -33.35
N ALA A 207 -7.23 7.60 -34.50
CA ALA A 207 -6.74 8.69 -35.37
C ALA A 207 -7.32 10.07 -34.96
N ASP A 208 -7.62 10.27 -33.70
CA ASP A 208 -8.14 11.51 -33.12
C ASP A 208 -7.29 11.98 -31.94
N VAL A 209 -7.75 12.99 -31.21
CA VAL A 209 -7.04 13.53 -30.02
C VAL A 209 -6.66 12.46 -29.00
N ARG A 210 -7.41 11.35 -28.88
CA ARG A 210 -7.11 10.25 -27.96
C ARG A 210 -5.83 9.53 -28.37
N GLY A 211 -5.62 9.29 -29.65
CA GLY A 211 -4.37 8.75 -30.16
C GLY A 211 -3.19 9.69 -29.93
N ASP A 212 -3.42 10.99 -29.93
CA ASP A 212 -2.40 11.98 -29.55
C ASP A 212 -2.10 11.94 -28.05
N ILE A 213 -3.12 11.78 -27.19
CA ILE A 213 -2.96 11.59 -25.73
C ILE A 213 -2.15 10.32 -25.44
N LEU A 214 -2.47 9.23 -26.14
CA LEU A 214 -1.87 7.92 -25.92
C LEU A 214 -0.56 7.70 -26.71
N ALA A 215 -0.13 8.65 -27.51
CA ALA A 215 1.08 8.52 -28.33
C ALA A 215 2.28 7.97 -27.54
N PRO A 216 2.97 6.91 -28.03
CA PRO A 216 4.10 6.32 -27.35
C PRO A 216 5.26 7.30 -27.09
N ALA A 217 5.43 8.28 -27.98
CA ALA A 217 6.45 9.33 -27.87
C ALA A 217 6.14 10.41 -26.81
N ALA A 218 5.00 10.33 -26.10
CA ALA A 218 4.61 11.27 -25.05
C ALA A 218 4.45 10.54 -23.72
N PRO A 219 5.53 10.31 -22.97
CA PRO A 219 5.50 9.56 -21.69
C PRO A 219 4.66 10.23 -20.60
N LEU A 220 4.60 11.56 -20.59
CA LEU A 220 3.83 12.35 -19.63
C LEU A 220 2.85 13.26 -20.36
N VAL A 221 1.56 13.09 -20.08
CA VAL A 221 0.49 13.87 -20.70
C VAL A 221 -0.46 14.43 -19.65
N PHE A 222 -0.76 15.72 -19.76
CA PHE A 222 -1.87 16.35 -19.05
C PHE A 222 -3.02 16.60 -20.02
N VAL A 223 -4.20 16.09 -19.68
CA VAL A 223 -5.44 16.31 -20.42
C VAL A 223 -6.27 17.31 -19.65
N ASP A 224 -6.35 18.51 -20.20
CA ASP A 224 -7.07 19.62 -19.60
C ASP A 224 -8.55 19.56 -19.99
N THR A 225 -9.42 19.50 -18.99
CA THR A 225 -10.88 19.43 -19.13
C THR A 225 -11.57 20.76 -18.81
N SER A 226 -10.82 21.86 -18.63
CA SER A 226 -11.38 23.15 -18.20
C SER A 226 -12.38 23.77 -19.18
N ASP A 227 -12.28 23.42 -20.48
CA ASP A 227 -13.21 23.88 -21.51
C ASP A 227 -14.45 22.99 -21.65
N LEU A 228 -14.52 21.87 -20.89
CA LEU A 228 -15.66 20.98 -20.88
C LEU A 228 -16.63 21.33 -19.75
N GLU A 229 -17.93 21.10 -20.00
CA GLU A 229 -18.92 21.08 -18.91
C GLU A 229 -18.75 19.78 -18.11
N ALA A 230 -17.77 19.74 -17.23
CA ALA A 230 -17.35 18.56 -16.44
C ALA A 230 -17.33 18.85 -14.93
N PRO A 231 -18.45 19.31 -14.32
CA PRO A 231 -18.47 19.62 -12.89
C PRO A 231 -18.29 18.38 -12.03
N GLU A 232 -17.60 18.57 -10.90
CA GLU A 232 -17.54 17.56 -9.86
C GLU A 232 -18.89 17.37 -9.17
N HIS A 233 -19.16 16.18 -8.66
CA HIS A 233 -20.37 15.85 -7.92
C HIS A 233 -20.03 15.14 -6.60
N GLN A 234 -20.92 15.27 -5.64
CA GLN A 234 -20.91 14.48 -4.43
C GLN A 234 -22.17 13.65 -4.34
N ARG A 235 -22.03 12.33 -4.21
CA ARG A 235 -23.20 11.43 -4.07
C ARG A 235 -23.91 11.67 -2.74
N ALA A 236 -25.21 11.50 -2.74
CA ALA A 236 -26.00 11.60 -1.50
C ALA A 236 -25.50 10.56 -0.48
N GLY A 237 -25.11 11.04 0.71
CA GLY A 237 -24.59 10.20 1.80
C GLY A 237 -23.11 9.83 1.70
N SER A 238 -22.39 10.28 0.67
CA SER A 238 -20.94 10.13 0.56
C SER A 238 -20.23 11.42 0.96
N SER A 239 -19.01 11.28 1.52
CA SER A 239 -18.06 12.38 1.70
C SER A 239 -17.07 12.50 0.54
N SER A 240 -17.08 11.56 -0.37
CA SER A 240 -16.22 11.53 -1.56
C SER A 240 -16.79 12.38 -2.70
N HIS A 241 -15.99 12.58 -3.74
CA HIS A 241 -16.37 13.30 -4.96
C HIS A 241 -16.20 12.41 -6.18
N GLU A 242 -16.98 12.68 -7.23
CA GLU A 242 -16.82 12.07 -8.53
C GLU A 242 -16.99 13.11 -9.63
N ASN A 243 -16.38 12.87 -10.77
CA ASN A 243 -16.53 13.64 -11.99
C ASN A 243 -16.88 12.65 -13.12
N PRO A 244 -18.16 12.53 -13.49
CA PRO A 244 -18.59 11.58 -14.49
C PRO A 244 -17.90 11.76 -15.84
N ARG A 245 -17.65 13.01 -16.24
CA ARG A 245 -17.02 13.31 -17.52
C ARG A 245 -15.56 12.93 -17.57
N GLU A 246 -14.80 13.22 -16.50
CA GLU A 246 -13.42 12.72 -16.38
C GLU A 246 -13.36 11.19 -16.36
N ALA A 247 -14.29 10.53 -15.64
CA ALA A 247 -14.37 9.07 -15.63
C ALA A 247 -14.59 8.50 -17.04
N GLU A 248 -15.50 9.07 -17.83
CA GLU A 248 -15.74 8.65 -19.22
C GLU A 248 -14.47 8.77 -20.08
N ILE A 249 -13.73 9.88 -19.92
CA ILE A 249 -12.48 10.11 -20.65
C ILE A 249 -11.44 9.05 -20.26
N VAL A 250 -11.21 8.84 -18.98
CA VAL A 250 -10.21 7.89 -18.49
C VAL A 250 -10.55 6.46 -18.88
N VAL A 251 -11.82 6.05 -18.73
CA VAL A 251 -12.31 4.73 -19.15
C VAL A 251 -12.11 4.53 -20.66
N ARG A 252 -12.39 5.55 -21.45
CA ARG A 252 -12.18 5.47 -22.90
C ARG A 252 -10.71 5.35 -23.28
N LEU A 253 -9.82 6.11 -22.63
CA LEU A 253 -8.38 6.01 -22.85
C LEU A 253 -7.83 4.63 -22.45
N ALA A 254 -8.30 4.08 -21.33
CA ALA A 254 -7.95 2.72 -20.92
C ALA A 254 -8.40 1.68 -21.97
N THR A 255 -9.63 1.80 -22.46
CA THR A 255 -10.18 0.92 -23.50
C THR A 255 -9.37 1.01 -24.79
N ASP A 256 -9.03 2.21 -25.24
CA ASP A 256 -8.22 2.42 -26.46
C ASP A 256 -6.83 1.77 -26.34
N LEU A 257 -6.21 1.76 -25.16
CA LEU A 257 -4.93 1.06 -24.91
C LEU A 257 -5.09 -0.47 -24.97
N LEU A 258 -6.18 -1.00 -24.39
CA LEU A 258 -6.50 -2.44 -24.47
C LEU A 258 -6.75 -2.86 -25.94
N GLU A 259 -7.50 -2.06 -26.70
CA GLU A 259 -7.73 -2.28 -28.14
C GLU A 259 -6.43 -2.21 -28.95
N ALA A 260 -5.46 -1.39 -28.51
CA ALA A 260 -4.13 -1.30 -29.11
C ALA A 260 -3.19 -2.47 -28.71
N GLY A 261 -3.66 -3.43 -27.94
CA GLY A 261 -2.95 -4.65 -27.56
C GLY A 261 -2.20 -4.59 -26.21
N MET A 262 -2.46 -3.58 -25.40
CA MET A 262 -1.88 -3.51 -24.04
C MET A 262 -2.55 -4.53 -23.12
N ALA A 263 -1.76 -5.26 -22.34
CA ALA A 263 -2.32 -6.18 -21.35
C ALA A 263 -2.90 -5.40 -20.14
N PRO A 264 -4.08 -5.79 -19.63
CA PRO A 264 -4.73 -5.07 -18.53
C PRO A 264 -3.86 -5.01 -17.26
N GLU A 265 -3.09 -6.07 -16.96
CA GLU A 265 -2.19 -6.13 -15.80
C GLU A 265 -1.05 -5.10 -15.84
N GLN A 266 -0.75 -4.58 -17.05
CA GLN A 266 0.29 -3.56 -17.27
C GLN A 266 -0.23 -2.14 -17.04
N MET A 267 -1.52 -1.98 -16.74
CA MET A 267 -2.18 -0.69 -16.62
C MET A 267 -2.78 -0.52 -15.22
N ALA A 268 -2.90 0.74 -14.79
CA ALA A 268 -3.74 1.12 -13.67
C ALA A 268 -4.50 2.41 -13.97
N VAL A 269 -5.67 2.50 -13.36
CA VAL A 269 -6.47 3.71 -13.27
C VAL A 269 -6.55 4.14 -11.82
N VAL A 270 -6.13 5.35 -11.51
CA VAL A 270 -6.08 5.83 -10.12
C VAL A 270 -6.80 7.16 -9.94
N SER A 271 -7.41 7.34 -8.78
CA SER A 271 -8.01 8.61 -8.38
C SER A 271 -7.82 8.86 -6.89
N PRO A 272 -7.78 10.10 -6.41
CA PRO A 272 -7.80 10.41 -4.98
C PRO A 272 -9.14 10.13 -4.29
N TYR A 273 -10.20 9.80 -5.02
CA TYR A 273 -11.58 9.75 -4.53
C TYR A 273 -12.23 8.39 -4.78
N ASP A 274 -12.72 7.74 -3.71
CA ASP A 274 -13.36 6.42 -3.75
C ASP A 274 -14.56 6.36 -4.71
N ASP A 275 -15.43 7.38 -4.71
CA ASP A 275 -16.61 7.41 -5.59
C ASP A 275 -16.22 7.45 -7.08
N GLN A 276 -15.09 8.08 -7.42
CA GLN A 276 -14.55 8.10 -8.78
C GLN A 276 -13.97 6.74 -9.16
N VAL A 277 -13.21 6.13 -8.24
CA VAL A 277 -12.69 4.75 -8.41
C VAL A 277 -13.84 3.79 -8.67
N ASP A 278 -14.85 3.76 -7.82
CA ASP A 278 -16.05 2.95 -7.96
C ASP A 278 -16.76 3.11 -9.33
N ARG A 279 -16.79 4.35 -9.82
CA ARG A 279 -17.42 4.66 -11.12
C ARG A 279 -16.61 4.08 -12.27
N MET A 280 -15.30 4.28 -12.26
CA MET A 280 -14.41 3.81 -13.33
C MET A 280 -14.29 2.29 -13.33
N ASP A 281 -14.17 1.67 -12.16
CA ASP A 281 -14.10 0.22 -12.00
C ASP A 281 -15.34 -0.48 -12.57
N ARG A 282 -16.54 0.00 -12.19
CA ARG A 282 -17.80 -0.53 -12.76
C ARG A 282 -17.92 -0.34 -14.26
N ALA A 283 -17.36 0.75 -14.82
CA ALA A 283 -17.44 1.02 -16.24
C ALA A 283 -16.46 0.17 -17.05
N LEU A 284 -15.27 -0.10 -16.51
CA LEU A 284 -14.27 -0.96 -17.11
C LEU A 284 -14.64 -2.44 -16.98
N ALA A 285 -15.17 -2.85 -15.81
CA ALA A 285 -15.63 -4.21 -15.48
C ALA A 285 -14.59 -5.29 -15.88
N LEU A 286 -13.32 -5.08 -15.58
CA LEU A 286 -12.20 -5.92 -15.98
C LEU A 286 -11.29 -6.18 -14.79
N ASP A 287 -11.43 -7.33 -14.12
CA ASP A 287 -10.72 -7.71 -12.89
C ASP A 287 -9.19 -7.65 -12.99
N ALA A 288 -8.64 -7.86 -14.17
CA ALA A 288 -7.19 -7.84 -14.39
C ALA A 288 -6.60 -6.42 -14.50
N LEU A 289 -7.42 -5.39 -14.71
CA LEU A 289 -7.00 -3.99 -14.72
C LEU A 289 -7.21 -3.39 -13.34
N GLU A 290 -6.15 -2.91 -12.72
CA GLU A 290 -6.24 -2.32 -11.40
C GLU A 290 -6.85 -0.92 -11.44
N VAL A 291 -7.98 -0.74 -10.73
CA VAL A 291 -8.64 0.55 -10.51
C VAL A 291 -8.69 0.79 -9.00
N ASP A 292 -7.96 1.78 -8.48
CA ASP A 292 -7.82 1.97 -7.04
C ASP A 292 -7.62 3.44 -6.67
N THR A 293 -7.71 3.74 -5.39
CA THR A 293 -7.30 5.04 -4.88
C THR A 293 -5.78 5.20 -4.95
N VAL A 294 -5.30 6.45 -4.98
CA VAL A 294 -3.86 6.72 -4.94
C VAL A 294 -3.22 6.13 -3.68
N ASP A 295 -3.93 6.20 -2.55
CA ASP A 295 -3.48 5.66 -1.27
C ASP A 295 -3.41 4.13 -1.30
N GLY A 296 -4.42 3.46 -1.88
CA GLY A 296 -4.46 2.01 -2.06
C GLY A 296 -3.43 1.49 -3.08
N PHE A 297 -3.04 2.32 -4.04
CA PHE A 297 -2.06 1.97 -5.06
C PHE A 297 -0.60 2.21 -4.64
N GLN A 298 -0.36 2.70 -3.42
CA GLN A 298 1.00 2.94 -2.92
C GLN A 298 1.82 1.63 -2.86
N GLY A 299 3.11 1.69 -3.19
CA GLY A 299 4.00 0.53 -3.27
C GLY A 299 3.94 -0.26 -4.59
N ARG A 300 2.89 -0.06 -5.41
CA ARG A 300 2.74 -0.74 -6.71
C ARG A 300 3.31 0.11 -7.84
N GLU A 301 3.45 -0.48 -9.04
CA GLU A 301 3.86 0.21 -10.27
C GLU A 301 3.25 -0.47 -11.49
N LYS A 302 3.02 0.30 -12.55
CA LYS A 302 2.50 -0.20 -13.83
C LYS A 302 3.20 0.49 -15.00
N GLU A 303 3.13 -0.14 -16.16
CA GLU A 303 3.69 0.44 -17.38
C GLU A 303 2.94 1.73 -17.77
N VAL A 304 1.61 1.73 -17.62
CA VAL A 304 0.74 2.91 -17.81
C VAL A 304 -0.08 3.20 -16.58
N VAL A 305 -0.14 4.47 -16.18
CA VAL A 305 -1.05 4.94 -15.14
C VAL A 305 -1.89 6.09 -15.69
N LEU A 306 -3.21 5.93 -15.60
CA LEU A 306 -4.20 6.95 -15.92
C LEU A 306 -4.73 7.53 -14.61
N VAL A 307 -4.64 8.84 -14.44
CA VAL A 307 -5.01 9.54 -13.20
C VAL A 307 -6.20 10.46 -13.47
N SER A 308 -7.28 10.35 -12.68
CA SER A 308 -8.38 11.30 -12.67
C SER A 308 -8.31 12.17 -11.41
N LEU A 309 -8.23 13.50 -11.58
CA LEU A 309 -8.12 14.45 -10.47
C LEU A 309 -9.47 14.83 -9.88
N VAL A 310 -10.55 14.68 -10.64
CA VAL A 310 -11.95 14.86 -10.23
C VAL A 310 -12.38 16.32 -10.01
N ARG A 311 -11.51 17.12 -9.37
CA ARG A 311 -11.88 18.46 -8.91
C ARG A 311 -12.11 19.41 -10.08
N SER A 312 -13.34 19.92 -10.16
CA SER A 312 -13.78 20.92 -11.15
C SER A 312 -14.90 21.76 -10.54
N ASN A 313 -14.55 23.00 -10.14
CA ASN A 313 -15.47 23.92 -9.47
C ASN A 313 -15.03 25.38 -9.58
N GLU A 314 -15.97 26.30 -9.54
CA GLU A 314 -15.73 27.76 -9.67
C GLU A 314 -14.92 28.38 -8.53
N ARG A 315 -14.74 27.67 -7.41
CA ARG A 315 -14.08 28.20 -6.20
C ARG A 315 -12.60 27.92 -6.16
N GLY A 316 -12.05 27.16 -7.11
CA GLY A 316 -10.67 26.67 -7.07
C GLY A 316 -10.41 25.78 -5.84
N ALA A 317 -11.47 25.09 -5.33
CA ALA A 317 -11.35 24.27 -4.14
C ALA A 317 -10.78 22.90 -4.50
N ILE A 318 -9.50 22.65 -4.22
CA ILE A 318 -8.82 21.39 -4.54
C ILE A 318 -9.04 20.28 -3.50
N GLY A 319 -9.54 20.62 -2.31
CA GLY A 319 -9.94 19.63 -1.28
C GLY A 319 -8.84 18.63 -0.94
N PHE A 320 -9.12 17.37 -1.12
CA PHE A 320 -8.21 16.26 -0.80
C PHE A 320 -6.91 16.23 -1.61
N LEU A 321 -6.88 16.93 -2.75
CA LEU A 321 -5.66 17.17 -3.53
C LEU A 321 -4.66 18.13 -2.85
N ASN A 322 -5.03 18.80 -1.76
CA ASN A 322 -4.14 19.71 -1.04
C ASN A 322 -2.94 19.00 -0.35
N GLU A 323 -2.94 17.66 -0.30
CA GLU A 323 -1.76 16.88 0.12
C GLU A 323 -0.87 16.57 -1.10
N PRO A 324 0.22 17.32 -1.31
CA PRO A 324 1.03 17.22 -2.53
C PRO A 324 1.70 15.85 -2.68
N ARG A 325 1.97 15.16 -1.57
CA ARG A 325 2.59 13.83 -1.57
C ARG A 325 1.72 12.79 -2.27
N ARG A 326 0.38 12.95 -2.22
CA ARG A 326 -0.56 12.09 -2.95
C ARG A 326 -0.35 12.17 -4.46
N PHE A 327 -0.17 13.37 -4.98
CA PHE A 327 0.10 13.55 -6.41
C PHE A 327 1.48 13.00 -6.80
N ASN A 328 2.49 13.18 -5.94
CA ASN A 328 3.79 12.56 -6.13
C ASN A 328 3.67 11.03 -6.24
N VAL A 329 2.90 10.40 -5.35
CA VAL A 329 2.63 8.96 -5.42
C VAL A 329 1.96 8.61 -6.74
N ALA A 330 0.88 9.29 -7.13
CA ALA A 330 0.12 8.97 -8.35
C ALA A 330 1.01 8.95 -9.60
N VAL A 331 1.82 10.00 -9.79
CA VAL A 331 2.68 10.13 -10.99
C VAL A 331 3.83 9.11 -10.97
N THR A 332 4.43 8.88 -9.80
CA THR A 332 5.59 7.96 -9.67
C THR A 332 5.23 6.48 -9.76
N ARG A 333 3.95 6.14 -9.92
CA ARG A 333 3.53 4.74 -10.18
C ARG A 333 3.74 4.31 -11.62
N ALA A 334 3.83 5.27 -12.55
CA ALA A 334 3.97 5.01 -13.98
C ALA A 334 5.43 4.73 -14.36
N ARG A 335 5.63 3.67 -15.14
CA ARG A 335 6.95 3.35 -15.71
C ARG A 335 7.17 4.07 -17.03
N ARG A 336 6.30 3.84 -18.03
CA ARG A 336 6.46 4.29 -19.42
C ARG A 336 5.53 5.43 -19.79
N LYS A 337 4.34 5.48 -19.18
CA LYS A 337 3.36 6.51 -19.51
C LYS A 337 2.49 6.89 -18.30
N ALA A 338 2.42 8.18 -18.03
CA ALA A 338 1.47 8.78 -17.11
C ALA A 338 0.55 9.73 -17.88
N VAL A 339 -0.75 9.55 -17.77
CA VAL A 339 -1.77 10.46 -18.27
C VAL A 339 -2.57 10.99 -17.08
N VAL A 340 -2.55 12.30 -16.90
CA VAL A 340 -3.29 12.98 -15.85
C VAL A 340 -4.43 13.76 -16.49
N VAL A 341 -5.68 13.47 -16.08
CA VAL A 341 -6.90 14.13 -16.55
C VAL A 341 -7.42 15.02 -15.44
N GLY A 342 -7.75 16.28 -15.75
CA GLY A 342 -8.29 17.20 -14.76
C GLY A 342 -8.53 18.61 -15.32
N ASP A 343 -9.33 19.37 -14.58
CA ASP A 343 -9.67 20.77 -14.87
C ASP A 343 -8.56 21.70 -14.38
N ALA A 344 -7.74 22.20 -15.31
CA ALA A 344 -6.63 23.12 -15.00
C ALA A 344 -7.11 24.39 -14.28
N SER A 345 -8.31 24.90 -14.57
CA SER A 345 -8.83 26.12 -13.96
C SER A 345 -9.08 25.96 -12.45
N THR A 346 -9.40 24.75 -12.02
CA THR A 346 -9.59 24.39 -10.62
C THR A 346 -8.29 23.96 -9.95
N VAL A 347 -7.58 22.98 -10.53
CA VAL A 347 -6.46 22.34 -9.83
C VAL A 347 -5.20 23.22 -9.78
N ALA A 348 -5.02 24.21 -10.69
CA ALA A 348 -3.92 25.15 -10.64
C ALA A 348 -3.95 26.08 -9.41
N ALA A 349 -5.01 26.08 -8.61
CA ALA A 349 -5.02 26.74 -7.30
C ALA A 349 -4.04 26.09 -6.30
N GLY A 350 -3.61 24.86 -6.54
CA GLY A 350 -2.56 24.18 -5.75
C GLY A 350 -1.18 24.33 -6.39
N ASP A 351 -0.19 24.78 -5.63
CA ASP A 351 1.18 25.08 -6.14
C ASP A 351 1.80 23.90 -6.90
N VAL A 352 1.61 22.67 -6.42
CA VAL A 352 2.17 21.46 -7.05
C VAL A 352 1.49 21.18 -8.40
N PHE A 353 0.20 21.40 -8.50
CA PHE A 353 -0.54 21.18 -9.75
C PHE A 353 -0.23 22.26 -10.77
N ASP A 354 -0.11 23.53 -10.36
CA ASP A 354 0.32 24.60 -11.23
C ASP A 354 1.75 24.34 -11.77
N ALA A 355 2.67 23.88 -10.89
CA ALA A 355 4.01 23.48 -11.30
C ALA A 355 3.96 22.28 -12.28
N PHE A 356 3.07 21.29 -12.04
CA PHE A 356 2.90 20.14 -12.91
C PHE A 356 2.37 20.54 -14.28
N ILE A 357 1.34 21.38 -14.34
CA ILE A 357 0.77 21.87 -15.61
C ILE A 357 1.82 22.60 -16.43
N ARG A 358 2.63 23.47 -15.79
CA ARG A 358 3.76 24.14 -16.46
C ARG A 358 4.80 23.14 -16.96
N TYR A 359 5.15 22.15 -16.14
CA TYR A 359 6.08 21.10 -16.52
C TYR A 359 5.56 20.27 -17.71
N ALA A 360 4.30 19.86 -17.67
CA ALA A 360 3.68 19.10 -18.77
C ALA A 360 3.64 19.90 -20.10
N LYS A 361 3.50 21.22 -20.02
CA LYS A 361 3.56 22.11 -21.22
C LYS A 361 4.95 22.21 -21.84
N THR A 362 6.03 22.09 -21.06
CA THR A 362 7.41 22.28 -21.53
C THR A 362 8.14 20.99 -21.83
N GLU A 363 8.00 19.99 -20.99
CA GLU A 363 8.76 18.73 -21.03
C GLU A 363 7.89 17.52 -21.41
N GLY A 364 6.61 17.58 -21.15
CA GLY A 364 5.63 16.58 -21.51
C GLY A 364 4.75 17.04 -22.66
N ARG A 365 3.46 16.73 -22.54
CA ARG A 365 2.43 17.16 -23.49
C ARG A 365 1.18 17.63 -22.73
N THR A 366 0.58 18.73 -23.17
CA THR A 366 -0.74 19.16 -22.69
C THR A 366 -1.71 19.19 -23.87
N LEU A 367 -2.88 18.61 -23.67
CA LEU A 367 -3.95 18.58 -24.67
C LEU A 367 -5.23 19.10 -24.02
N GLN A 368 -5.91 19.99 -24.71
CA GLN A 368 -7.20 20.53 -24.33
C GLN A 368 -8.31 19.67 -24.97
N LEU A 369 -9.34 19.29 -24.20
CA LEU A 369 -10.52 18.60 -24.68
C LEU A 369 -11.73 19.52 -24.74
#